data_8b3224cd07e77e29440c8f07e82a1bbd
#
_entry.id   8b3224cd07e77e29440c8f07e82a1bbd
#
_cell.length_a   1.000
_cell.length_b   1.000
_cell.length_c   1.000
_cell.angle_alpha   90.00
_cell.angle_beta   90.00
_cell.angle_gamma   90.00
#
_symmetry.space_group_name_H-M   'P 1'
#
loop_
_entity.id
_entity.type
_entity.pdbx_description
1 polymer ?
#
loop_
_entity_poly.entity_id
_entity_poly.type
_entity_poly.pdbx_seq_one_letter_code
_entity_poly.pdbx_strand_id
1 'polypeptide(L)'
;MSLLFEEIDSQPSELGEISLRRRRIPALGDRDIYEVKLGEEFLMSSMFVEAEEALSTLGLARTRGDKLNVVVGGLGLGYTAVAALQDPRIDELLVVDALETVIGWHQQELVPLGKILNADPRNRYVHGSFFDLATDSAGGFDPEHPGKRFDAILLDIDHSPTEYLNAANADFYTSENLALMAEQLKPAGVFAMWSQNLPEAHFEALLKTVFETVDSHVVSFYNPFLSGESTNSVYVCVKGDG
;
A
#
# COMPACT_ATOMS: atom_id res chain seq x y z
N MET A 1 -17.75 28.72 11.54
CA MET A 1 -17.28 28.60 10.14
C MET A 1 -16.40 27.38 10.07
N SER A 2 -16.72 26.42 9.24
CA SER A 2 -15.81 25.29 8.97
C SER A 2 -14.60 25.82 8.23
N LEU A 3 -13.39 25.49 8.70
CA LEU A 3 -12.14 25.83 7.98
C LEU A 3 -12.15 25.10 6.64
N LEU A 4 -11.89 25.83 5.55
CA LEU A 4 -11.73 25.25 4.22
C LEU A 4 -10.40 24.51 4.07
N PHE A 5 -9.43 24.83 4.93
CA PHE A 5 -8.10 24.23 4.99
C PHE A 5 -7.62 24.20 6.45
N GLU A 6 -6.99 23.10 6.82
CA GLU A 6 -6.34 22.89 8.11
C GLU A 6 -5.13 21.98 7.91
N GLU A 7 -3.98 22.37 8.43
CA GLU A 7 -2.87 21.48 8.65
C GLU A 7 -3.06 20.84 10.01
N ILE A 8 -3.32 19.53 10.03
CA ILE A 8 -3.65 18.78 11.26
C ILE A 8 -2.38 18.49 12.03
N ASP A 9 -1.32 18.08 11.31
CA ASP A 9 0.00 17.79 11.88
C ASP A 9 1.08 17.96 10.84
N SER A 10 2.30 18.32 11.27
CA SER A 10 3.51 18.37 10.47
C SER A 10 4.70 17.97 11.32
N GLN A 11 5.49 17.01 10.87
CA GLN A 11 6.63 16.46 11.61
C GLN A 11 7.82 16.26 10.68
N PRO A 12 9.05 16.46 11.17
CA PRO A 12 10.23 16.04 10.45
C PRO A 12 10.32 14.51 10.40
N SER A 13 10.76 13.97 9.28
CA SER A 13 11.08 12.54 9.12
C SER A 13 12.42 12.37 8.42
N GLU A 14 12.91 11.14 8.34
CA GLU A 14 14.15 10.81 7.62
C GLU A 14 14.05 11.09 6.11
N LEU A 15 12.83 11.07 5.57
CA LEU A 15 12.56 11.34 4.16
C LEU A 15 12.24 12.82 3.87
N GLY A 16 12.14 13.66 4.92
CA GLY A 16 11.74 15.05 4.82
C GLY A 16 10.59 15.40 5.77
N GLU A 17 10.07 16.60 5.67
CA GLU A 17 8.90 17.01 6.46
C GLU A 17 7.65 16.31 5.93
N ILE A 18 6.96 15.54 6.80
CA ILE A 18 5.68 14.92 6.46
C ILE A 18 4.53 15.66 7.11
N SER A 19 3.48 15.96 6.35
CA SER A 19 2.32 16.71 6.83
C SER A 19 1.00 16.03 6.49
N LEU A 20 0.08 16.08 7.44
CA LEU A 20 -1.31 15.68 7.29
C LEU A 20 -2.19 16.92 7.20
N ARG A 21 -2.98 17.02 6.14
CA ARG A 21 -3.85 18.15 5.87
C ARG A 21 -5.28 17.72 5.68
N ARG A 22 -6.20 18.59 6.06
CA ARG A 22 -7.61 18.46 5.74
C ARG A 22 -8.08 19.68 4.98
N ARG A 23 -8.77 19.47 3.90
CA ARG A 23 -9.41 20.56 3.17
C ARG A 23 -10.80 20.19 2.69
N ARG A 24 -11.56 21.23 2.38
CA ARG A 24 -12.90 21.14 1.82
C ARG A 24 -12.97 21.95 0.54
N ILE A 25 -13.39 21.30 -0.53
CA ILE A 25 -13.52 21.94 -1.85
C ILE A 25 -15.02 22.11 -2.13
N PRO A 26 -15.60 23.32 -2.01
CA PRO A 26 -17.03 23.53 -2.13
C PRO A 26 -17.63 23.05 -3.47
N ALA A 27 -16.86 23.15 -4.56
CA ALA A 27 -17.26 22.68 -5.89
C ALA A 27 -17.41 21.14 -6.00
N LEU A 28 -16.84 20.38 -5.06
CA LEU A 28 -16.86 18.91 -5.03
C LEU A 28 -17.77 18.33 -3.93
N GLY A 29 -18.61 19.17 -3.35
CA GLY A 29 -19.48 18.80 -2.22
C GLY A 29 -18.87 19.18 -0.88
N ASP A 30 -19.65 18.99 0.18
CA ASP A 30 -19.30 19.41 1.55
C ASP A 30 -18.67 18.26 2.35
N ARG A 31 -17.64 17.61 1.76
CA ARG A 31 -16.87 16.54 2.41
C ARG A 31 -15.45 17.00 2.75
N ASP A 32 -14.91 16.49 3.83
CA ASP A 32 -13.52 16.68 4.17
C ASP A 32 -12.63 15.76 3.31
N ILE A 33 -11.58 16.32 2.76
CA ILE A 33 -10.55 15.63 1.98
C ILE A 33 -9.27 15.67 2.80
N TYR A 34 -8.72 14.51 3.09
CA TYR A 34 -7.45 14.36 3.78
C TYR A 34 -6.35 14.14 2.77
N GLU A 35 -5.20 14.74 3.01
CA GLU A 35 -4.04 14.72 2.13
C GLU A 35 -2.77 14.51 2.94
N VAL A 36 -1.87 13.68 2.42
CA VAL A 36 -0.53 13.48 2.98
C VAL A 36 0.47 14.04 1.99
N LYS A 37 1.42 14.85 2.50
CA LYS A 37 2.54 15.39 1.75
C LYS A 37 3.86 15.06 2.41
N LEU A 38 4.88 14.84 1.59
CA LEU A 38 6.29 14.72 2.01
C LEU A 38 7.05 15.88 1.38
N GLY A 39 7.40 16.91 2.18
CA GLY A 39 7.89 18.17 1.68
C GLY A 39 6.91 18.82 0.68
N GLU A 40 7.38 19.06 -0.53
CA GLU A 40 6.51 19.59 -1.60
C GLU A 40 5.77 18.47 -2.37
N GLU A 41 6.15 17.21 -2.19
CA GLU A 41 5.56 16.08 -2.87
C GLU A 41 4.20 15.70 -2.28
N PHE A 42 3.25 15.48 -3.17
CA PHE A 42 1.90 15.04 -2.82
C PHE A 42 1.86 13.51 -2.87
N LEU A 43 1.73 12.86 -1.72
CA LEU A 43 1.75 11.40 -1.65
C LEU A 43 0.38 10.80 -1.96
N MET A 44 -0.65 11.23 -1.26
CA MET A 44 -1.98 10.68 -1.45
C MET A 44 -3.11 11.59 -0.95
N SER A 45 -4.33 11.28 -1.38
CA SER A 45 -5.56 11.96 -0.97
C SER A 45 -6.69 10.96 -0.72
N SER A 46 -7.55 11.26 0.23
CA SER A 46 -8.80 10.53 0.43
C SER A 46 -9.85 10.79 -0.68
N MET A 47 -9.47 11.46 -1.74
CA MET A 47 -10.36 11.80 -2.83
C MET A 47 -10.45 10.71 -3.90
N PHE A 48 -9.33 10.04 -4.16
CA PHE A 48 -9.19 8.98 -5.14
C PHE A 48 -8.58 7.78 -4.43
N VAL A 49 -9.34 6.74 -4.23
CA VAL A 49 -8.97 5.58 -3.43
C VAL A 49 -9.31 4.25 -4.11
N GLU A 50 -9.89 4.35 -5.31
CA GLU A 50 -10.41 3.20 -6.03
C GLU A 50 -9.31 2.19 -6.38
N ALA A 51 -8.10 2.66 -6.63
CA ALA A 51 -6.99 1.79 -7.00
C ALA A 51 -6.32 1.13 -5.78
N GLU A 52 -6.25 1.83 -4.64
CA GLU A 52 -5.81 1.29 -3.36
C GLU A 52 -6.77 0.20 -2.87
N GLU A 53 -8.08 0.42 -3.00
CA GLU A 53 -9.10 -0.59 -2.69
C GLU A 53 -9.03 -1.77 -3.67
N ALA A 54 -8.79 -1.49 -4.97
CA ALA A 54 -8.63 -2.51 -5.99
C ALA A 54 -7.36 -3.36 -5.77
N LEU A 55 -6.26 -2.77 -5.28
CA LEU A 55 -5.05 -3.51 -4.92
C LEU A 55 -5.37 -4.67 -3.97
N SER A 56 -6.11 -4.37 -2.91
CA SER A 56 -6.52 -5.40 -1.95
C SER A 56 -7.50 -6.40 -2.53
N THR A 57 -8.55 -5.94 -3.21
CA THR A 57 -9.60 -6.83 -3.71
C THR A 57 -9.10 -7.76 -4.81
N LEU A 58 -8.30 -7.23 -5.76
CA LEU A 58 -7.73 -8.03 -6.85
C LEU A 58 -6.64 -8.98 -6.36
N GLY A 59 -5.76 -8.51 -5.45
CA GLY A 59 -4.73 -9.35 -4.85
C GLY A 59 -5.33 -10.52 -4.06
N LEU A 60 -6.26 -10.23 -3.15
CA LEU A 60 -6.88 -11.24 -2.30
C LEU A 60 -7.79 -12.20 -3.09
N ALA A 61 -8.36 -11.78 -4.21
CA ALA A 61 -9.14 -12.68 -5.07
C ALA A 61 -8.32 -13.85 -5.64
N ARG A 62 -6.99 -13.73 -5.68
CA ARG A 62 -6.09 -14.78 -6.17
C ARG A 62 -5.55 -15.67 -5.06
N THR A 63 -5.76 -15.33 -3.78
CA THR A 63 -5.33 -16.15 -2.64
C THR A 63 -6.23 -17.35 -2.44
N ARG A 64 -5.68 -18.41 -1.83
CA ARG A 64 -6.38 -19.64 -1.46
C ARG A 64 -6.44 -19.75 0.06
N GLY A 65 -7.45 -20.48 0.56
CA GLY A 65 -7.62 -20.74 2.00
C GLY A 65 -8.58 -19.76 2.69
N ASP A 66 -8.78 -19.99 3.98
CA ASP A 66 -9.78 -19.34 4.83
C ASP A 66 -9.17 -18.63 6.06
N LYS A 67 -7.85 -18.71 6.23
CA LYS A 67 -7.05 -18.03 7.26
C LYS A 67 -5.81 -17.40 6.63
N LEU A 68 -5.98 -16.18 6.17
CA LEU A 68 -4.96 -15.49 5.41
C LEU A 68 -4.10 -14.61 6.32
N ASN A 69 -2.79 -14.74 6.21
CA ASN A 69 -1.82 -13.80 6.78
C ASN A 69 -1.37 -12.88 5.65
N VAL A 70 -1.60 -11.59 5.80
CA VAL A 70 -1.39 -10.59 4.76
C VAL A 70 -0.47 -9.49 5.25
N VAL A 71 0.41 -9.01 4.35
CA VAL A 71 1.21 -7.80 4.55
C VAL A 71 0.70 -6.71 3.62
N VAL A 72 0.54 -5.51 4.14
CA VAL A 72 0.40 -4.28 3.36
C VAL A 72 1.64 -3.43 3.58
N GLY A 73 2.35 -3.11 2.51
CA GLY A 73 3.45 -2.16 2.50
C GLY A 73 2.94 -0.78 2.11
N GLY A 74 3.10 0.19 3.02
CA GLY A 74 2.54 1.53 2.92
C GLY A 74 1.21 1.64 3.65
N LEU A 75 1.16 2.51 4.66
CA LEU A 75 -0.05 2.77 5.44
C LEU A 75 -0.83 3.97 4.88
N GLY A 76 -0.14 5.05 4.55
CA GLY A 76 -0.76 6.27 4.05
C GLY A 76 -1.99 6.70 4.85
N LEU A 77 -3.15 6.80 4.21
CA LEU A 77 -4.44 7.05 4.87
C LEU A 77 -5.21 5.77 5.24
N GLY A 78 -4.67 4.57 4.90
CA GLY A 78 -5.17 3.27 5.35
C GLY A 78 -6.18 2.60 4.42
N TYR A 79 -6.41 3.07 3.21
CA TYR A 79 -7.44 2.54 2.31
C TYR A 79 -7.15 1.10 1.88
N THR A 80 -5.92 0.79 1.49
CA THR A 80 -5.49 -0.58 1.15
C THR A 80 -5.70 -1.54 2.33
N ALA A 81 -5.30 -1.13 3.54
CA ALA A 81 -5.43 -1.95 4.74
C ALA A 81 -6.90 -2.20 5.12
N VAL A 82 -7.75 -1.14 5.08
CA VAL A 82 -9.18 -1.29 5.38
C VAL A 82 -9.88 -2.15 4.33
N ALA A 83 -9.56 -1.97 3.05
CA ALA A 83 -10.10 -2.82 1.99
C ALA A 83 -9.70 -4.29 2.16
N ALA A 84 -8.45 -4.57 2.56
CA ALA A 84 -8.02 -5.93 2.88
C ALA A 84 -8.86 -6.53 4.01
N LEU A 85 -9.09 -5.81 5.11
CA LEU A 85 -9.86 -6.27 6.26
C LEU A 85 -11.35 -6.53 5.96
N GLN A 86 -11.88 -6.07 4.83
CA GLN A 86 -13.23 -6.46 4.38
C GLN A 86 -13.29 -7.93 3.96
N ASP A 87 -12.18 -8.56 3.64
CA ASP A 87 -12.15 -9.99 3.37
C ASP A 87 -12.24 -10.78 4.70
N PRO A 88 -13.31 -11.56 4.90
CA PRO A 88 -13.50 -12.29 6.15
C PRO A 88 -12.48 -13.43 6.35
N ARG A 89 -11.71 -13.77 5.33
CA ARG A 89 -10.67 -14.80 5.38
C ARG A 89 -9.39 -14.31 6.06
N ILE A 90 -9.22 -12.99 6.23
CA ILE A 90 -8.04 -12.44 6.90
C ILE A 90 -8.02 -12.91 8.37
N ASP A 91 -6.94 -13.58 8.75
CA ASP A 91 -6.64 -13.96 10.13
C ASP A 91 -5.72 -12.94 10.79
N GLU A 92 -4.74 -12.43 10.03
CA GLU A 92 -3.83 -11.36 10.46
C GLU A 92 -3.45 -10.45 9.28
N LEU A 93 -3.40 -9.15 9.57
CA LEU A 93 -2.92 -8.11 8.67
C LEU A 93 -1.76 -7.36 9.32
N LEU A 94 -0.56 -7.43 8.71
CA LEU A 94 0.56 -6.58 9.06
C LEU A 94 0.60 -5.38 8.12
N VAL A 95 0.57 -4.17 8.67
CA VAL A 95 0.72 -2.94 7.89
C VAL A 95 2.08 -2.33 8.22
N VAL A 96 2.97 -2.36 7.25
CA VAL A 96 4.36 -1.90 7.37
C VAL A 96 4.47 -0.48 6.83
N ASP A 97 4.99 0.43 7.63
CA ASP A 97 5.30 1.80 7.20
C ASP A 97 6.63 2.26 7.79
N ALA A 98 7.45 2.94 6.98
CA ALA A 98 8.73 3.49 7.40
C ALA A 98 8.57 4.76 8.24
N LEU A 99 7.44 5.43 8.16
CA LEU A 99 7.18 6.69 8.82
C LEU A 99 6.38 6.47 10.12
N GLU A 100 7.07 6.49 11.26
CA GLU A 100 6.44 6.37 12.58
C GLU A 100 5.33 7.42 12.78
N THR A 101 5.50 8.59 12.20
CA THR A 101 4.50 9.67 12.23
C THR A 101 3.17 9.24 11.60
N VAL A 102 3.22 8.54 10.46
CA VAL A 102 2.01 8.03 9.76
C VAL A 102 1.30 6.98 10.61
N ILE A 103 2.05 6.05 11.21
CA ILE A 103 1.50 5.09 12.17
C ILE A 103 0.87 5.82 13.36
N GLY A 104 1.55 6.83 13.89
CA GLY A 104 1.07 7.66 15.00
C GLY A 104 -0.24 8.40 14.70
N TRP A 105 -0.44 8.88 13.46
CA TRP A 105 -1.70 9.51 13.05
C TRP A 105 -2.88 8.53 13.10
N HIS A 106 -2.67 7.28 12.70
CA HIS A 106 -3.69 6.22 12.81
C HIS A 106 -3.98 5.87 14.26
N GLN A 107 -2.94 5.66 15.06
CA GLN A 107 -3.08 5.32 16.49
C GLN A 107 -3.81 6.42 17.28
N GLN A 108 -3.59 7.69 16.93
CA GLN A 108 -4.23 8.85 17.52
C GLN A 108 -5.57 9.20 16.87
N GLU A 109 -6.02 8.44 15.88
CA GLU A 109 -7.28 8.66 15.15
C GLU A 109 -7.37 10.05 14.46
N LEU A 110 -6.23 10.61 14.05
CA LEU A 110 -6.17 11.89 13.34
C LEU A 110 -6.59 11.73 11.86
N VAL A 111 -6.53 10.53 11.33
CA VAL A 111 -6.94 10.17 9.97
C VAL A 111 -8.29 9.44 9.97
N PRO A 112 -9.09 9.53 8.89
CA PRO A 112 -10.45 9.00 8.87
C PRO A 112 -10.57 7.53 9.21
N LEU A 113 -9.59 6.72 8.74
CA LEU A 113 -9.61 5.27 8.89
C LEU A 113 -8.86 4.76 10.14
N GLY A 114 -8.19 5.63 10.89
CA GLY A 114 -7.44 5.26 12.09
C GLY A 114 -8.30 4.49 13.10
N LYS A 115 -9.49 5.00 13.39
CA LYS A 115 -10.42 4.32 14.31
C LYS A 115 -10.82 2.91 13.85
N ILE A 116 -11.01 2.72 12.54
CA ILE A 116 -11.40 1.42 11.97
C ILE A 116 -10.25 0.43 12.13
N LEU A 117 -9.04 0.84 11.75
CA LEU A 117 -7.84 0.00 11.83
C LEU A 117 -7.47 -0.35 13.28
N ASN A 118 -7.57 0.62 14.20
CA ASN A 118 -7.29 0.39 15.62
C ASN A 118 -8.31 -0.54 16.30
N ALA A 119 -9.55 -0.54 15.84
CA ALA A 119 -10.60 -1.38 16.41
C ALA A 119 -10.56 -2.83 15.90
N ASP A 120 -9.90 -3.12 14.79
CA ASP A 120 -9.83 -4.46 14.24
C ASP A 120 -8.66 -5.25 14.87
N PRO A 121 -8.94 -6.31 15.63
CA PRO A 121 -7.88 -7.07 16.33
C PRO A 121 -6.95 -7.84 15.37
N ARG A 122 -7.31 -7.97 14.10
CA ARG A 122 -6.48 -8.60 13.08
C ARG A 122 -5.37 -7.68 12.58
N ASN A 123 -5.52 -6.36 12.76
CA ASN A 123 -4.57 -5.36 12.29
C ASN A 123 -3.43 -5.16 13.27
N ARG A 124 -2.20 -5.16 12.77
CA ARG A 124 -0.99 -4.82 13.51
C ARG A 124 -0.08 -3.93 12.67
N TYR A 125 0.35 -2.80 13.25
CA TYR A 125 1.32 -1.92 12.61
C TYR A 125 2.74 -2.40 12.87
N VAL A 126 3.57 -2.34 11.83
CA VAL A 126 5.01 -2.64 11.90
C VAL A 126 5.76 -1.39 11.42
N HIS A 127 6.51 -0.76 12.30
CA HIS A 127 7.40 0.36 11.94
C HIS A 127 8.69 -0.19 11.34
N GLY A 128 8.96 0.13 10.08
CA GLY A 128 10.16 -0.28 9.37
C GLY A 128 10.06 -0.06 7.86
N SER A 129 11.21 -0.10 7.18
CA SER A 129 11.27 -0.05 5.72
C SER A 129 10.71 -1.34 5.14
N PHE A 130 9.62 -1.24 4.35
CA PHE A 130 9.08 -2.39 3.63
C PHE A 130 10.14 -3.07 2.78
N PHE A 131 10.96 -2.30 2.07
CA PHE A 131 11.96 -2.81 1.13
C PHE A 131 13.07 -3.57 1.83
N ASP A 132 13.52 -3.09 3.00
CA ASP A 132 14.52 -3.79 3.81
C ASP A 132 13.96 -5.10 4.36
N LEU A 133 12.74 -5.06 4.91
CA LEU A 133 12.06 -6.24 5.44
C LEU A 133 11.72 -7.26 4.34
N ALA A 134 11.36 -6.79 3.14
CA ALA A 134 11.08 -7.64 1.99
C ALA A 134 12.29 -8.47 1.55
N THR A 135 13.49 -7.93 1.70
CA THR A 135 14.74 -8.59 1.31
C THR A 135 15.51 -9.23 2.46
N ASP A 136 15.03 -9.06 3.71
CA ASP A 136 15.60 -9.73 4.88
C ASP A 136 15.15 -11.20 4.93
N SER A 137 16.01 -12.08 4.43
CA SER A 137 15.77 -13.53 4.42
C SER A 137 15.76 -14.18 5.82
N ALA A 138 16.28 -13.51 6.85
CA ALA A 138 16.37 -14.04 8.21
C ALA A 138 15.18 -13.62 9.09
N GLY A 139 14.78 -12.35 9.03
CA GLY A 139 13.69 -11.78 9.85
C GLY A 139 12.37 -11.71 9.10
N GLY A 140 12.38 -11.10 7.92
CA GLY A 140 11.19 -10.85 7.12
C GLY A 140 10.29 -9.75 7.70
N PHE A 141 9.03 -9.75 7.30
CA PHE A 141 8.06 -8.68 7.65
C PHE A 141 7.59 -8.69 9.10
N ASP A 142 7.66 -9.83 9.79
CA ASP A 142 7.15 -9.96 11.14
C ASP A 142 8.28 -10.05 12.17
N PRO A 143 8.65 -8.95 12.86
CA PRO A 143 9.73 -8.98 13.86
C PRO A 143 9.40 -9.83 15.09
N GLU A 144 8.11 -10.12 15.35
CA GLU A 144 7.69 -10.99 16.44
C GLU A 144 7.75 -12.47 16.04
N HIS A 145 7.68 -12.78 14.74
CA HIS A 145 7.74 -14.14 14.21
C HIS A 145 8.70 -14.21 13.01
N PRO A 146 10.01 -14.13 13.22
CA PRO A 146 11.00 -14.18 12.14
C PRO A 146 10.82 -15.40 11.24
N GLY A 147 10.90 -15.17 9.92
CA GLY A 147 10.73 -16.20 8.91
C GLY A 147 9.27 -16.63 8.63
N LYS A 148 8.29 -15.93 9.20
CA LYS A 148 6.88 -16.12 8.88
C LYS A 148 6.62 -15.87 7.39
N ARG A 149 5.80 -16.74 6.77
CA ARG A 149 5.38 -16.62 5.37
C ARG A 149 3.91 -16.19 5.28
N PHE A 150 3.61 -15.45 4.23
CA PHE A 150 2.32 -14.78 4.02
C PHE A 150 1.57 -15.36 2.83
N ASP A 151 0.25 -15.26 2.86
CA ASP A 151 -0.64 -15.63 1.77
C ASP A 151 -0.68 -14.53 0.71
N ALA A 152 -0.55 -13.26 1.14
CA ALA A 152 -0.43 -12.12 0.24
C ALA A 152 0.50 -11.04 0.78
N ILE A 153 1.17 -10.34 -0.13
CA ILE A 153 1.93 -9.12 0.09
C ILE A 153 1.40 -8.07 -0.88
N LEU A 154 0.87 -6.97 -0.35
CA LEU A 154 0.24 -5.89 -1.11
C LEU A 154 1.11 -4.64 -0.95
N LEU A 155 1.70 -4.14 -2.05
CA LEU A 155 2.64 -3.01 -2.04
C LEU A 155 1.98 -1.74 -2.56
N ASP A 156 1.94 -0.70 -1.73
CA ASP A 156 1.32 0.59 -1.96
C ASP A 156 2.22 1.73 -1.43
N ILE A 157 3.42 1.89 -2.01
CA ILE A 157 4.41 2.88 -1.54
C ILE A 157 4.86 3.80 -2.67
N ASP A 158 5.56 3.25 -3.68
CA ASP A 158 6.12 4.05 -4.76
C ASP A 158 5.08 4.39 -5.82
N HIS A 159 5.28 5.50 -6.54
CA HIS A 159 4.36 5.94 -7.59
C HIS A 159 4.27 4.94 -8.75
N SER A 160 5.38 4.29 -9.08
CA SER A 160 5.43 3.26 -10.11
C SER A 160 6.73 2.44 -9.96
N PRO A 161 6.89 1.34 -10.73
CA PRO A 161 8.15 0.58 -10.76
C PRO A 161 9.38 1.38 -11.23
N THR A 162 9.18 2.61 -11.71
CA THR A 162 10.21 3.50 -12.26
C THR A 162 10.24 4.89 -11.63
N GLU A 163 9.27 5.19 -10.75
CA GLU A 163 9.16 6.47 -10.05
C GLU A 163 9.03 6.20 -8.54
N TYR A 164 10.12 6.45 -7.81
CA TYR A 164 10.28 6.05 -6.41
C TYR A 164 10.13 7.23 -5.47
N LEU A 165 9.52 7.02 -4.30
CA LEU A 165 9.53 8.00 -3.20
C LEU A 165 10.94 8.24 -2.65
N ASN A 166 11.76 7.18 -2.68
CA ASN A 166 13.17 7.26 -2.32
C ASN A 166 13.99 6.53 -3.38
N ALA A 167 15.07 7.14 -3.85
CA ALA A 167 15.96 6.54 -4.84
C ALA A 167 16.51 5.16 -4.42
N ALA A 168 16.66 4.92 -3.12
CA ALA A 168 17.09 3.62 -2.59
C ALA A 168 16.08 2.49 -2.87
N ASN A 169 14.80 2.81 -3.09
CA ASN A 169 13.78 1.81 -3.40
C ASN A 169 13.99 1.15 -4.77
N ALA A 170 14.75 1.80 -5.67
CA ALA A 170 15.03 1.28 -7.01
C ALA A 170 15.61 -0.14 -7.01
N ASP A 171 16.43 -0.47 -6.02
CA ASP A 171 17.06 -1.79 -5.91
C ASP A 171 16.04 -2.91 -5.68
N PHE A 172 14.89 -2.62 -5.10
CA PHE A 172 13.82 -3.59 -4.90
C PHE A 172 13.25 -4.11 -6.23
N TYR A 173 13.17 -3.25 -7.23
CA TYR A 173 12.56 -3.58 -8.54
C TYR A 173 13.54 -4.31 -9.46
N THR A 174 14.23 -5.31 -8.92
CA THR A 174 15.13 -6.24 -9.63
C THR A 174 14.62 -7.67 -9.48
N SER A 175 15.01 -8.55 -10.42
CA SER A 175 14.65 -9.98 -10.35
C SER A 175 15.15 -10.63 -9.05
N GLU A 176 16.32 -10.22 -8.57
CA GLU A 176 16.96 -10.76 -7.38
C GLU A 176 16.17 -10.39 -6.12
N ASN A 177 15.87 -9.10 -5.92
CA ASN A 177 15.18 -8.65 -4.71
C ASN A 177 13.69 -9.00 -4.71
N LEU A 178 13.05 -9.01 -5.89
CA LEU A 178 11.68 -9.54 -6.01
C LEU A 178 11.63 -11.05 -5.70
N ALA A 179 12.67 -11.82 -6.05
CA ALA A 179 12.75 -13.23 -5.68
C ALA A 179 12.94 -13.42 -4.17
N LEU A 180 13.77 -12.61 -3.50
CA LEU A 180 13.91 -12.62 -2.04
C LEU A 180 12.58 -12.31 -1.33
N MET A 181 11.87 -11.29 -1.80
CA MET A 181 10.53 -10.98 -1.29
C MET A 181 9.57 -12.15 -1.52
N ALA A 182 9.60 -12.77 -2.70
CA ALA A 182 8.74 -13.90 -3.03
C ALA A 182 9.01 -15.14 -2.17
N GLU A 183 10.20 -15.30 -1.57
CA GLU A 183 10.47 -16.36 -0.59
C GLU A 183 9.66 -16.21 0.68
N GLN A 184 9.23 -15.00 1.03
CA GLN A 184 8.36 -14.73 2.17
C GLN A 184 6.88 -15.05 1.89
N LEU A 185 6.54 -15.33 0.63
CA LEU A 185 5.23 -15.86 0.27
C LEU A 185 5.16 -17.38 0.51
N LYS A 186 4.01 -17.86 0.94
CA LYS A 186 3.66 -19.29 0.92
C LYS A 186 3.63 -19.80 -0.54
N PRO A 187 3.67 -21.13 -0.79
CA PRO A 187 3.32 -21.69 -2.10
C PRO A 187 1.98 -21.15 -2.58
N ALA A 188 1.87 -20.80 -3.86
CA ALA A 188 0.72 -20.11 -4.46
C ALA A 188 0.34 -18.78 -3.80
N GLY A 189 1.21 -18.19 -2.99
CA GLY A 189 1.01 -16.87 -2.40
C GLY A 189 1.03 -15.76 -3.46
N VAL A 190 0.43 -14.62 -3.11
CA VAL A 190 0.18 -13.51 -4.03
C VAL A 190 1.03 -12.30 -3.68
N PHE A 191 1.70 -11.74 -4.66
CA PHE A 191 2.23 -10.38 -4.61
C PHE A 191 1.33 -9.49 -5.46
N ALA A 192 0.84 -8.38 -4.92
CA ALA A 192 0.17 -7.36 -5.71
C ALA A 192 0.76 -5.99 -5.44
N MET A 193 0.80 -5.14 -6.47
CA MET A 193 1.42 -3.82 -6.41
C MET A 193 0.56 -2.78 -7.14
N TRP A 194 0.35 -1.65 -6.49
CA TRP A 194 -0.24 -0.46 -7.09
C TRP A 194 0.78 0.31 -7.95
N SER A 195 0.29 0.99 -8.98
CA SER A 195 1.07 1.93 -9.79
C SER A 195 0.18 3.03 -10.35
N GLN A 196 0.67 4.27 -10.33
CA GLN A 196 -0.03 5.38 -10.97
C GLN A 196 -0.03 5.30 -12.50
N ASN A 197 0.94 4.57 -13.08
CA ASN A 197 1.10 4.44 -14.52
C ASN A 197 0.23 3.31 -15.09
N LEU A 198 -0.03 3.33 -16.40
CA LEU A 198 -0.55 2.16 -17.10
C LEU A 198 0.45 0.99 -17.01
N PRO A 199 -0.01 -0.27 -17.19
CA PRO A 199 0.88 -1.41 -17.10
C PRO A 199 2.11 -1.29 -18.02
N GLU A 200 3.29 -1.51 -17.45
CA GLU A 200 4.57 -1.35 -18.13
C GLU A 200 5.11 -2.71 -18.57
N ALA A 201 5.20 -2.93 -19.87
CA ALA A 201 5.59 -4.23 -20.43
C ALA A 201 6.96 -4.74 -19.95
N HIS A 202 7.92 -3.85 -19.68
CA HIS A 202 9.23 -4.24 -19.16
C HIS A 202 9.13 -4.74 -17.71
N PHE A 203 8.28 -4.13 -16.89
CA PHE A 203 8.07 -4.56 -15.51
C PHE A 203 7.28 -5.88 -15.47
N GLU A 204 6.27 -6.05 -16.33
CA GLU A 204 5.60 -7.35 -16.47
C GLU A 204 6.58 -8.47 -16.88
N ALA A 205 7.51 -8.17 -17.78
CA ALA A 205 8.53 -9.13 -18.17
C ALA A 205 9.46 -9.49 -17.00
N LEU A 206 9.82 -8.50 -16.17
CA LEU A 206 10.60 -8.70 -14.96
C LEU A 206 9.83 -9.57 -13.95
N LEU A 207 8.57 -9.26 -13.66
CA LEU A 207 7.73 -10.05 -12.75
C LEU A 207 7.59 -11.51 -13.20
N LYS A 208 7.47 -11.77 -14.51
CA LYS A 208 7.41 -13.11 -15.09
C LYS A 208 8.70 -13.93 -14.90
N THR A 209 9.81 -13.31 -14.52
CA THR A 209 11.04 -14.05 -14.15
C THR A 209 10.97 -14.65 -12.75
N VAL A 210 10.05 -14.17 -11.89
CA VAL A 210 9.93 -14.54 -10.48
C VAL A 210 8.61 -15.29 -10.19
N PHE A 211 7.52 -14.87 -10.84
CA PHE A 211 6.18 -15.38 -10.57
C PHE A 211 5.66 -16.27 -11.70
N GLU A 212 4.87 -17.28 -11.35
CA GLU A 212 4.25 -18.19 -12.29
C GLU A 212 3.19 -17.52 -13.15
N THR A 213 2.36 -16.66 -12.53
CA THR A 213 1.37 -15.85 -13.25
C THR A 213 1.53 -14.38 -12.91
N VAL A 214 1.33 -13.52 -13.92
CA VAL A 214 1.37 -12.07 -13.80
C VAL A 214 0.21 -11.51 -14.60
N ASP A 215 -0.73 -10.89 -13.90
CA ASP A 215 -1.89 -10.20 -14.48
C ASP A 215 -1.80 -8.70 -14.14
N SER A 216 -2.12 -7.85 -15.10
CA SER A 216 -2.15 -6.39 -14.90
C SER A 216 -3.56 -5.86 -15.15
N HIS A 217 -4.05 -5.05 -14.22
CA HIS A 217 -5.39 -4.49 -14.24
C HIS A 217 -5.33 -2.98 -14.30
N VAL A 218 -6.08 -2.37 -15.21
CA VAL A 218 -6.27 -0.91 -15.26
C VAL A 218 -7.50 -0.58 -14.43
N VAL A 219 -7.34 0.30 -13.45
CA VAL A 219 -8.40 0.80 -12.59
C VAL A 219 -8.74 2.22 -13.02
N SER A 220 -9.95 2.44 -13.51
CA SER A 220 -10.43 3.75 -13.93
C SER A 220 -11.34 4.36 -12.86
N PHE A 221 -11.21 5.65 -12.64
CA PHE A 221 -12.04 6.41 -11.71
C PHE A 221 -12.32 7.82 -12.25
N TYR A 222 -13.46 8.40 -11.86
CA TYR A 222 -13.81 9.74 -12.28
C TYR A 222 -12.95 10.80 -11.59
N ASN A 223 -12.32 11.65 -12.37
CA ASN A 223 -11.55 12.79 -11.88
C ASN A 223 -12.27 14.12 -12.20
N PRO A 224 -12.88 14.77 -11.19
CA PRO A 224 -13.62 16.00 -11.40
C PRO A 224 -12.75 17.18 -11.83
N PHE A 225 -11.45 17.16 -11.56
CA PHE A 225 -10.53 18.21 -11.98
C PHE A 225 -10.22 18.15 -13.47
N LEU A 226 -10.25 16.96 -14.05
CA LEU A 226 -10.05 16.72 -15.48
C LEU A 226 -11.38 16.66 -16.25
N SER A 227 -12.52 16.66 -15.53
CA SER A 227 -13.86 16.40 -16.10
C SER A 227 -13.90 15.13 -16.95
N GLY A 228 -13.16 14.09 -16.51
CA GLY A 228 -12.97 12.84 -17.22
C GLY A 228 -12.50 11.71 -16.30
N GLU A 229 -12.03 10.63 -16.91
CA GLU A 229 -11.44 9.50 -16.17
C GLU A 229 -9.94 9.67 -15.99
N SER A 230 -9.45 9.27 -14.81
CA SER A 230 -8.06 8.97 -14.54
C SER A 230 -7.90 7.47 -14.36
N THR A 231 -6.69 6.99 -14.52
CA THR A 231 -6.39 5.56 -14.41
C THR A 231 -5.14 5.33 -13.57
N ASN A 232 -5.18 4.26 -12.80
CA ASN A 232 -4.01 3.63 -12.19
C ASN A 232 -3.95 2.18 -12.63
N SER A 233 -2.94 1.44 -12.23
CA SER A 233 -2.89 0.01 -12.47
C SER A 233 -2.54 -0.78 -11.21
N VAL A 234 -2.92 -2.06 -11.23
CA VAL A 234 -2.59 -3.04 -10.21
C VAL A 234 -1.98 -4.25 -10.90
N TYR A 235 -0.76 -4.59 -10.52
CA TYR A 235 -0.13 -5.85 -10.90
C TYR A 235 -0.49 -6.91 -9.87
N VAL A 236 -0.88 -8.10 -10.32
CA VAL A 236 -1.21 -9.23 -9.46
C VAL A 236 -0.41 -10.45 -9.91
N CYS A 237 0.46 -10.93 -9.05
CA CYS A 237 1.42 -11.98 -9.32
C CYS A 237 1.20 -13.17 -8.39
N VAL A 238 1.22 -14.38 -8.91
CA VAL A 238 1.09 -15.59 -8.11
C VAL A 238 2.40 -16.36 -8.15
N LYS A 239 2.92 -16.71 -6.98
CA LYS A 239 4.07 -17.60 -6.82
C LYS A 239 3.69 -19.02 -7.19
N GLY A 240 4.60 -19.75 -7.82
CA GLY A 240 4.40 -21.18 -8.07
C GLY A 240 4.19 -22.02 -6.81
N ASP A 241 3.63 -23.19 -6.99
CA ASP A 241 3.36 -24.12 -5.87
C ASP A 241 4.64 -24.74 -5.26
N GLY A 242 5.83 -24.55 -5.89
CA GLY A 242 7.17 -25.01 -5.46
C GLY A 242 7.59 -26.29 -6.12
#